data_8db9cf26fc153acff01a226ee931a811
#
_entry.id   8db9cf26fc153acff01a226ee931a811
#
_cell.length_a   1.000
_cell.length_b   1.000
_cell.length_c   1.000
_cell.angle_alpha   90.00
_cell.angle_beta   90.00
_cell.angle_gamma   90.00
#
_symmetry.space_group_name_H-M   'P 1'
#
loop_
_entity.id
_entity.type
_entity.pdbx_description
1 polymer ?
#
loop_
_entity_poly.entity_id
_entity_poly.type
_entity_poly.pdbx_seq_one_letter_code
_entity_poly.pdbx_strand_id
1 'polypeptide(L)'
;MCVLIAIGVPYGGLVIQGTRLGLSSATPAAFFLLFVLLLTVHLGLGCLRRSWAFTRGELLVIFSMMVVATAIPTRGVTGMLLPMITGATYYATPENKWLELIHPLQPLHLLVGDKRAITAFYEGSPGAQIPWEFWLPPLMHWLVFFAALYLSLVSLLVIFRRQWVEHERLAYPMVQLPLAMVADGEEGRLLRPFFKNRLMWAGLLIPLLFNSLNALHHYDPMYPAFKIDQRMSIFDESVMLRLNINFLILGFTYLINSTLTLSIWFFYLVHLVQERVLTLMGTGVAERTLGQWSEPGMGHQMMGALFVLVLYGVWIGRVHIRSVLAKALGRGRQVVDDDEMLSYRGAVIGAVVGLGIMAGWLWLSGIPAWIVPFVLLSALVIFIGLARVVAEAGLPTVTPGMVSAALTVSCIGVPALGAKGLVAVSYTLVWIGDLLVFMAAPLANILRLGSDGVRRRRRLLGAIGLAMAISLVVSVWFTLHLAYRYGAVNLHQQYFSNFAIEPTVFAVRQLDNLDGADWSGWLRLGGGGAVMAALMYARSRFYWWPFHPLGFATSMGWVMNTIWFSVFLAWALKLSVMRFGGIKSYERSKYFFMGLALGQVVSGGIWLVIDGLTGVVGHRIRVY
;
A
#
# COMPACT_ATOMS: atom_id res chain seq x y z
N MET A 1 16.99 -8.79 10.23
CA MET A 1 16.35 -8.29 9.00
C MET A 1 15.27 -7.25 9.30
N CYS A 2 14.27 -7.50 10.17
CA CYS A 2 13.23 -6.49 10.49
C CYS A 2 13.81 -5.18 11.03
N VAL A 3 14.82 -5.24 11.92
CA VAL A 3 15.53 -4.04 12.43
C VAL A 3 16.25 -3.29 11.29
N LEU A 4 16.90 -4.01 10.38
CA LEU A 4 17.55 -3.39 9.21
C LEU A 4 16.54 -2.65 8.31
N ILE A 5 15.34 -3.20 8.12
CA ILE A 5 14.27 -2.53 7.39
C ILE A 5 13.77 -1.30 8.15
N ALA A 6 13.53 -1.44 9.47
CA ALA A 6 13.00 -0.38 10.32
C ALA A 6 13.95 0.82 10.46
N ILE A 7 15.26 0.62 10.25
CA ILE A 7 16.29 1.67 10.22
C ILE A 7 16.58 2.11 8.78
N GLY A 8 16.84 1.16 7.87
CA GLY A 8 17.31 1.45 6.51
C GLY A 8 16.27 2.16 5.65
N VAL A 9 14.97 1.81 5.79
CA VAL A 9 13.90 2.46 5.01
C VAL A 9 13.71 3.93 5.41
N PRO A 10 13.61 4.30 6.71
CA PRO A 10 13.57 5.70 7.10
C PRO A 10 14.87 6.45 6.74
N TYR A 11 16.04 5.88 6.99
CA TYR A 11 17.30 6.54 6.65
C TYR A 11 17.40 6.85 5.15
N GLY A 12 17.16 5.86 4.31
CA GLY A 12 17.19 6.04 2.86
C GLY A 12 16.11 6.99 2.33
N GLY A 13 14.91 6.97 2.93
CA GLY A 13 13.79 7.82 2.49
C GLY A 13 13.81 9.23 3.03
N LEU A 14 14.31 9.46 4.24
CA LEU A 14 14.25 10.75 4.94
C LEU A 14 15.56 11.53 4.85
N VAL A 15 16.70 10.86 5.04
CA VAL A 15 18.05 11.50 5.04
C VAL A 15 18.63 11.51 3.65
N ILE A 16 18.84 10.34 3.05
CA ILE A 16 19.41 10.23 1.70
C ILE A 16 18.43 10.73 0.64
N GLN A 17 17.15 10.71 0.93
CA GLN A 17 16.07 11.06 -0.02
C GLN A 17 16.17 10.30 -1.35
N GLY A 18 16.74 9.09 -1.27
CA GLY A 18 17.04 8.21 -2.39
C GLY A 18 15.86 7.30 -2.79
N THR A 19 16.19 6.13 -3.29
CA THR A 19 15.22 5.11 -3.72
C THR A 19 14.34 4.64 -2.56
N ARG A 20 13.03 4.77 -2.71
CA ARG A 20 12.05 4.48 -1.65
C ARG A 20 11.67 3.00 -1.64
N LEU A 21 12.50 2.14 -1.07
CA LEU A 21 12.26 0.69 -1.01
C LEU A 21 11.08 0.27 -0.11
N GLY A 22 10.62 1.15 0.78
CA GLY A 22 9.43 0.91 1.63
C GLY A 22 8.11 1.31 0.96
N LEU A 23 8.13 1.88 -0.26
CA LEU A 23 6.97 2.46 -0.89
C LEU A 23 6.44 1.51 -1.98
N SER A 24 5.43 0.75 -1.68
CA SER A 24 4.65 -0.10 -2.59
C SER A 24 4.06 -1.29 -1.81
N SER A 25 2.89 -1.76 -2.20
CA SER A 25 2.31 -3.00 -1.68
C SER A 25 3.13 -4.26 -2.04
N ALA A 26 4.05 -4.15 -3.02
CA ALA A 26 5.01 -5.21 -3.33
C ALA A 26 6.18 -5.31 -2.35
N THR A 27 6.33 -4.33 -1.42
CA THR A 27 7.40 -4.33 -0.41
C THR A 27 8.82 -4.56 -0.97
N PRO A 28 9.35 -3.65 -1.82
CA PRO A 28 10.64 -3.84 -2.52
C PRO A 28 11.81 -4.14 -1.58
N ALA A 29 11.86 -3.54 -0.38
CA ALA A 29 12.92 -3.83 0.59
C ALA A 29 12.96 -5.31 1.00
N ALA A 30 11.81 -5.97 1.13
CA ALA A 30 11.76 -7.39 1.46
C ALA A 30 12.31 -8.27 0.33
N PHE A 31 12.01 -7.93 -0.94
CA PHE A 31 12.58 -8.64 -2.10
C PHE A 31 14.08 -8.44 -2.23
N PHE A 32 14.56 -7.21 -2.05
CA PHE A 32 16.00 -6.91 -2.09
C PHE A 32 16.74 -7.69 -1.01
N LEU A 33 16.27 -7.65 0.23
CA LEU A 33 16.91 -8.36 1.33
C LEU A 33 16.78 -9.89 1.20
N LEU A 34 15.69 -10.42 0.63
CA LEU A 34 15.60 -11.84 0.32
C LEU A 34 16.65 -12.25 -0.73
N PHE A 35 16.81 -11.44 -1.77
CA PHE A 35 17.83 -11.66 -2.81
C PHE A 35 19.24 -11.69 -2.20
N VAL A 36 19.58 -10.69 -1.39
CA VAL A 36 20.87 -10.63 -0.69
C VAL A 36 21.03 -11.82 0.26
N LEU A 37 20.03 -12.13 1.07
CA LEU A 37 20.05 -13.26 2.00
C LEU A 37 20.34 -14.59 1.29
N LEU A 38 19.70 -14.83 0.14
CA LEU A 38 19.85 -16.06 -0.61
C LEU A 38 21.24 -16.18 -1.24
N LEU A 39 21.78 -15.12 -1.81
CA LEU A 39 23.06 -15.16 -2.52
C LEU A 39 24.29 -15.00 -1.60
N THR A 40 24.12 -14.50 -0.39
CA THR A 40 25.23 -14.31 0.56
C THR A 40 25.12 -15.28 1.73
N VAL A 41 24.17 -15.05 2.65
CA VAL A 41 24.10 -15.79 3.92
C VAL A 41 23.71 -17.26 3.68
N HIS A 42 22.66 -17.53 2.88
CA HIS A 42 22.21 -18.90 2.63
C HIS A 42 23.28 -19.74 1.93
N LEU A 43 23.91 -19.20 0.88
CA LEU A 43 25.01 -19.89 0.18
C LEU A 43 26.24 -20.02 1.08
N GLY A 44 26.63 -18.95 1.79
CA GLY A 44 27.78 -18.96 2.68
C GLY A 44 27.66 -20.01 3.80
N LEU A 45 26.52 -20.03 4.50
CA LEU A 45 26.24 -21.04 5.53
C LEU A 45 26.20 -22.46 4.95
N GLY A 46 25.58 -22.62 3.76
CA GLY A 46 25.50 -23.90 3.09
C GLY A 46 26.85 -24.42 2.60
N CYS A 47 27.78 -23.53 2.18
CA CYS A 47 29.15 -23.90 1.83
C CYS A 47 29.96 -24.34 3.05
N LEU A 48 29.74 -23.70 4.22
CA LEU A 48 30.39 -24.10 5.49
C LEU A 48 29.84 -25.44 5.98
N ARG A 49 28.52 -25.56 6.03
CA ARG A 49 27.85 -26.80 6.42
C ARG A 49 26.44 -26.84 5.84
N ARG A 50 26.12 -27.87 5.03
CA ARG A 50 24.81 -28.02 4.37
C ARG A 50 23.62 -27.99 5.31
N SER A 51 23.76 -28.50 6.54
CA SER A 51 22.70 -28.47 7.55
C SER A 51 22.38 -27.08 8.11
N TRP A 52 23.22 -26.07 7.83
CA TRP A 52 23.00 -24.68 8.24
C TRP A 52 22.29 -23.86 7.16
N ALA A 53 22.18 -24.38 5.94
CA ALA A 53 21.42 -23.75 4.89
C ALA A 53 19.92 -23.70 5.29
N PHE A 54 19.28 -22.54 5.05
CA PHE A 54 17.87 -22.34 5.37
C PHE A 54 16.97 -23.27 4.56
N THR A 55 16.00 -23.86 5.22
CA THR A 55 14.92 -24.61 4.59
C THR A 55 13.95 -23.65 3.87
N ARG A 56 13.18 -24.18 2.92
CA ARG A 56 12.12 -23.41 2.23
C ARG A 56 11.15 -22.77 3.22
N GLY A 57 10.71 -23.52 4.23
CA GLY A 57 9.78 -23.02 5.24
C GLY A 57 10.34 -21.85 6.07
N GLU A 58 11.62 -21.91 6.47
CA GLU A 58 12.30 -20.84 7.19
C GLU A 58 12.43 -19.58 6.33
N LEU A 59 12.82 -19.73 5.05
CA LEU A 59 12.91 -18.61 4.12
C LEU A 59 11.56 -17.92 3.90
N LEU A 60 10.47 -18.70 3.81
CA LEU A 60 9.12 -18.13 3.70
C LEU A 60 8.69 -17.39 4.96
N VAL A 61 9.05 -17.88 6.16
CA VAL A 61 8.79 -17.16 7.42
C VAL A 61 9.61 -15.87 7.47
N ILE A 62 10.91 -15.92 7.18
CA ILE A 62 11.80 -14.74 7.15
C ILE A 62 11.26 -13.70 6.15
N PHE A 63 10.88 -14.13 4.94
CA PHE A 63 10.33 -13.23 3.93
C PHE A 63 9.00 -12.61 4.41
N SER A 64 8.10 -13.40 5.00
CA SER A 64 6.84 -12.89 5.54
C SER A 64 7.05 -11.85 6.63
N MET A 65 8.02 -12.04 7.52
CA MET A 65 8.41 -11.05 8.52
C MET A 65 8.96 -9.78 7.88
N MET A 66 9.81 -9.89 6.86
CA MET A 66 10.36 -8.73 6.14
C MET A 66 9.28 -7.95 5.39
N VAL A 67 8.32 -8.64 4.78
CA VAL A 67 7.18 -8.02 4.06
C VAL A 67 6.35 -7.14 4.99
N VAL A 68 5.99 -7.66 6.17
CA VAL A 68 5.26 -6.89 7.19
C VAL A 68 6.10 -5.75 7.75
N ALA A 69 7.39 -6.02 8.05
CA ALA A 69 8.29 -5.00 8.57
C ALA A 69 8.49 -3.83 7.59
N THR A 70 8.41 -4.06 6.27
CA THR A 70 8.51 -3.03 5.24
C THR A 70 7.27 -2.12 5.17
N ALA A 71 6.10 -2.62 5.56
CA ALA A 71 4.85 -1.90 5.47
C ALA A 71 4.58 -0.90 6.61
N ILE A 72 5.49 -0.77 7.58
CA ILE A 72 5.33 0.10 8.77
C ILE A 72 6.13 1.39 8.68
N PRO A 73 7.43 1.38 8.32
CA PRO A 73 8.24 2.58 8.25
C PRO A 73 7.73 3.58 7.21
N THR A 74 8.09 4.86 7.39
CA THR A 74 7.75 5.97 6.50
C THR A 74 6.23 6.08 6.22
N ARG A 75 5.76 5.87 5.01
CA ARG A 75 4.34 6.04 4.61
C ARG A 75 3.38 5.04 5.24
N GLY A 76 3.85 3.92 5.76
CA GLY A 76 2.97 2.95 6.41
C GLY A 76 2.38 3.47 7.73
N VAL A 77 3.23 4.05 8.59
CA VAL A 77 2.82 4.62 9.88
C VAL A 77 3.69 5.83 10.27
N THR A 78 5.01 5.65 10.44
CA THR A 78 5.85 6.60 11.19
C THR A 78 6.01 7.95 10.51
N GLY A 79 6.13 7.99 9.19
CA GLY A 79 6.25 9.22 8.42
C GLY A 79 4.93 9.94 8.19
N MET A 80 3.80 9.35 8.56
CA MET A 80 2.48 9.99 8.58
C MET A 80 2.14 10.44 10.00
N LEU A 81 2.26 9.52 10.97
CA LEU A 81 1.89 9.76 12.35
C LEU A 81 2.67 10.91 12.99
N LEU A 82 4.00 10.81 13.03
CA LEU A 82 4.82 11.75 13.79
C LEU A 82 4.69 13.21 13.31
N PRO A 83 4.74 13.49 11.99
CA PRO A 83 4.51 14.84 11.50
C PRO A 83 3.08 15.34 11.70
N MET A 84 2.06 14.50 11.50
CA MET A 84 0.66 14.93 11.58
C MET A 84 0.21 15.27 13.01
N ILE A 85 0.80 14.61 14.03
CA ILE A 85 0.47 14.92 15.43
C ILE A 85 1.21 16.13 16.01
N THR A 86 2.09 16.76 15.22
CA THR A 86 2.89 17.93 15.63
C THR A 86 2.72 19.11 14.69
N GLY A 87 2.35 18.87 13.42
CA GLY A 87 2.38 19.86 12.36
C GLY A 87 1.43 21.04 12.58
N ALA A 88 0.24 20.79 13.11
CA ALA A 88 -0.74 21.83 13.39
C ALA A 88 -0.21 22.91 14.37
N THR A 89 0.65 22.51 15.32
CA THR A 89 1.23 23.41 16.30
C THR A 89 2.49 24.12 15.76
N TYR A 90 3.34 23.42 15.02
CA TYR A 90 4.57 24.00 14.48
C TYR A 90 4.32 25.02 13.37
N TYR A 91 3.40 24.69 12.44
CA TYR A 91 3.09 25.52 11.28
C TYR A 91 1.97 26.54 11.54
N ALA A 92 1.51 26.69 12.78
CA ALA A 92 0.55 27.72 13.15
C ALA A 92 1.21 29.12 13.09
N THR A 93 0.63 30.03 12.30
CA THR A 93 1.05 31.42 12.17
C THR A 93 -0.14 32.36 12.44
N PRO A 94 0.12 33.65 12.73
CA PRO A 94 -0.96 34.62 12.88
C PRO A 94 -1.86 34.73 11.64
N GLU A 95 -1.29 34.54 10.44
CA GLU A 95 -2.01 34.67 9.15
C GLU A 95 -2.99 33.51 8.95
N ASN A 96 -2.60 32.26 9.30
CA ASN A 96 -3.44 31.10 9.09
C ASN A 96 -4.44 30.84 10.22
N LYS A 97 -4.30 31.55 11.36
CA LYS A 97 -5.21 31.50 12.52
C LYS A 97 -5.50 30.10 13.08
N TRP A 98 -4.61 29.14 12.86
CA TRP A 98 -4.86 27.76 13.30
C TRP A 98 -4.94 27.61 14.81
N LEU A 99 -4.24 28.49 15.58
CA LEU A 99 -4.31 28.52 17.03
C LEU A 99 -5.73 28.86 17.54
N GLU A 100 -6.47 29.66 16.80
CA GLU A 100 -7.82 30.10 17.16
C GLU A 100 -8.90 29.17 16.59
N LEU A 101 -8.74 28.75 15.32
CA LEU A 101 -9.77 28.02 14.59
C LEU A 101 -9.71 26.51 14.82
N ILE A 102 -8.51 25.93 14.94
CA ILE A 102 -8.32 24.48 14.92
C ILE A 102 -7.92 23.93 16.29
N HIS A 103 -6.99 24.59 17.01
CA HIS A 103 -6.50 24.07 18.28
C HIS A 103 -7.59 23.78 19.31
N PRO A 104 -8.64 24.63 19.49
CA PRO A 104 -9.72 24.34 20.45
C PRO A 104 -10.57 23.12 20.10
N LEU A 105 -10.52 22.68 18.84
CA LEU A 105 -11.30 21.55 18.30
C LEU A 105 -10.53 20.24 18.28
N GLN A 106 -9.21 20.29 18.51
CA GLN A 106 -8.32 19.12 18.38
C GLN A 106 -8.48 18.13 19.54
N PRO A 107 -8.36 16.82 19.27
CA PRO A 107 -8.28 15.80 20.30
C PRO A 107 -6.88 15.80 20.97
N LEU A 108 -6.70 16.61 22.01
CA LEU A 108 -5.40 16.87 22.65
C LEU A 108 -4.65 15.59 23.10
N HIS A 109 -5.37 14.55 23.48
CA HIS A 109 -4.77 13.27 23.90
C HIS A 109 -4.05 12.51 22.76
N LEU A 110 -4.30 12.90 21.50
CA LEU A 110 -3.69 12.32 20.30
C LEU A 110 -2.49 13.11 19.80
N LEU A 111 -2.21 14.27 20.38
CA LEU A 111 -1.23 15.24 19.89
C LEU A 111 -0.11 15.46 20.91
N VAL A 112 1.06 15.88 20.42
CA VAL A 112 2.12 16.33 21.29
C VAL A 112 1.79 17.75 21.76
N GLY A 113 1.68 17.93 23.09
CA GLY A 113 1.21 19.20 23.68
C GLY A 113 2.31 20.23 23.93
N ASP A 114 3.58 19.82 24.10
CA ASP A 114 4.68 20.73 24.45
C ASP A 114 5.29 21.40 23.21
N LYS A 115 5.20 22.73 23.16
CA LYS A 115 5.72 23.52 22.04
C LYS A 115 7.25 23.45 21.90
N ARG A 116 7.99 23.31 23.02
CA ARG A 116 9.46 23.21 22.99
C ARG A 116 9.89 21.88 22.39
N ALA A 117 9.23 20.78 22.79
CA ALA A 117 9.46 19.45 22.21
C ALA A 117 9.18 19.43 20.71
N ILE A 118 8.10 20.08 20.28
CA ILE A 118 7.73 20.21 18.86
C ILE A 118 8.76 21.04 18.08
N THR A 119 9.15 22.20 18.60
CA THR A 119 10.17 23.06 17.96
C THR A 119 11.50 22.30 17.82
N ALA A 120 11.95 21.62 18.88
CA ALA A 120 13.15 20.79 18.84
C ALA A 120 13.05 19.60 17.87
N PHE A 121 11.86 19.06 17.67
CA PHE A 121 11.62 18.02 16.63
C PHE A 121 11.83 18.56 15.22
N TYR A 122 11.31 19.78 14.92
CA TYR A 122 11.43 20.36 13.60
C TYR A 122 12.77 21.02 13.31
N GLU A 123 13.39 21.66 14.30
CA GLU A 123 14.62 22.45 14.13
C GLU A 123 15.89 21.72 14.54
N GLY A 124 15.73 20.60 15.25
CA GLY A 124 16.83 19.84 15.84
C GLY A 124 17.13 20.28 17.27
N SER A 125 17.84 19.42 18.01
CA SER A 125 18.19 19.65 19.40
C SER A 125 19.66 19.29 19.68
N PRO A 126 20.41 20.11 20.43
CA PRO A 126 21.75 19.75 20.87
C PRO A 126 21.73 18.40 21.60
N GLY A 127 22.59 17.47 21.16
CA GLY A 127 22.66 16.13 21.72
C GLY A 127 21.58 15.15 21.26
N ALA A 128 20.65 15.54 20.37
CA ALA A 128 19.59 14.70 19.81
C ALA A 128 18.75 13.94 20.87
N GLN A 129 18.52 14.57 22.03
CA GLN A 129 17.75 13.98 23.13
C GLN A 129 16.26 14.05 22.82
N ILE A 130 15.59 12.90 22.87
CA ILE A 130 14.15 12.79 22.65
C ILE A 130 13.44 12.98 23.99
N PRO A 131 12.56 13.98 24.15
CA PRO A 131 11.80 14.21 25.37
C PRO A 131 10.60 13.24 25.43
N TRP A 132 10.86 12.00 25.83
CA TRP A 132 9.89 10.91 25.83
C TRP A 132 8.62 11.18 26.64
N GLU A 133 8.70 12.03 27.65
CA GLU A 133 7.57 12.43 28.50
C GLU A 133 6.43 13.07 27.70
N PHE A 134 6.73 13.81 26.63
CA PHE A 134 5.72 14.43 25.75
C PHE A 134 5.30 13.53 24.59
N TRP A 135 6.14 12.58 24.16
CA TRP A 135 5.84 11.68 23.04
C TRP A 135 5.08 10.42 23.47
N LEU A 136 5.41 9.85 24.63
CA LEU A 136 4.80 8.58 25.06
C LEU A 136 3.28 8.63 25.21
N PRO A 137 2.65 9.66 25.83
CA PRO A 137 1.20 9.67 25.97
C PRO A 137 0.44 9.59 24.64
N PRO A 138 0.68 10.46 23.62
CA PRO A 138 -0.02 10.35 22.35
C PRO A 138 0.35 9.06 21.60
N LEU A 139 1.63 8.63 21.62
CA LEU A 139 2.03 7.40 20.95
C LEU A 139 1.34 6.16 21.53
N MET A 140 1.08 6.11 22.84
CA MET A 140 0.35 5.00 23.47
C MET A 140 -1.11 4.96 23.02
N HIS A 141 -1.79 6.11 22.88
CA HIS A 141 -3.15 6.16 22.33
C HIS A 141 -3.19 5.68 20.88
N TRP A 142 -2.24 6.10 20.04
CA TRP A 142 -2.12 5.63 18.67
C TRP A 142 -1.73 4.16 18.57
N LEU A 143 -0.89 3.65 19.50
CA LEU A 143 -0.53 2.23 19.54
C LEU A 143 -1.75 1.33 19.76
N VAL A 144 -2.66 1.74 20.66
CA VAL A 144 -3.94 1.02 20.87
C VAL A 144 -4.75 0.97 19.58
N PHE A 145 -4.84 2.09 18.86
CA PHE A 145 -5.56 2.14 17.59
C PHE A 145 -4.92 1.25 16.52
N PHE A 146 -3.59 1.34 16.30
CA PHE A 146 -2.89 0.51 15.31
C PHE A 146 -2.92 -0.97 15.66
N ALA A 147 -2.83 -1.33 16.94
CA ALA A 147 -2.98 -2.71 17.39
C ALA A 147 -4.39 -3.24 17.08
N ALA A 148 -5.43 -2.45 17.32
CA ALA A 148 -6.81 -2.79 16.99
C ALA A 148 -7.04 -2.90 15.48
N LEU A 149 -6.49 -1.97 14.69
CA LEU A 149 -6.53 -2.00 13.23
C LEU A 149 -5.88 -3.26 12.68
N TYR A 150 -4.67 -3.58 13.11
CA TYR A 150 -3.95 -4.76 12.61
C TYR A 150 -4.59 -6.07 13.06
N LEU A 151 -5.12 -6.12 14.29
CA LEU A 151 -5.91 -7.25 14.77
C LEU A 151 -7.16 -7.46 13.91
N SER A 152 -7.88 -6.39 13.58
CA SER A 152 -9.06 -6.44 12.71
C SER A 152 -8.71 -6.93 11.31
N LEU A 153 -7.64 -6.37 10.70
CA LEU A 153 -7.20 -6.74 9.34
C LEU A 153 -6.75 -8.19 9.27
N VAL A 154 -5.91 -8.65 10.21
CA VAL A 154 -5.48 -10.06 10.27
C VAL A 154 -6.69 -10.98 10.43
N SER A 155 -7.60 -10.66 11.34
CA SER A 155 -8.79 -11.46 11.62
C SER A 155 -9.71 -11.56 10.41
N LEU A 156 -10.03 -10.45 9.76
CA LEU A 156 -10.86 -10.43 8.56
C LEU A 156 -10.20 -11.16 7.39
N LEU A 157 -8.90 -10.95 7.16
CA LEU A 157 -8.19 -11.62 6.08
C LEU A 157 -8.07 -13.15 6.31
N VAL A 158 -7.92 -13.61 7.55
CA VAL A 158 -7.98 -15.05 7.87
C VAL A 158 -9.36 -15.63 7.53
N ILE A 159 -10.45 -14.89 7.82
CA ILE A 159 -11.81 -15.30 7.43
C ILE A 159 -11.93 -15.39 5.90
N PHE A 160 -11.39 -14.42 5.15
CA PHE A 160 -11.44 -14.41 3.69
C PHE A 160 -10.44 -15.37 3.02
N ARG A 161 -9.36 -15.79 3.70
CA ARG A 161 -8.28 -16.58 3.12
C ARG A 161 -8.80 -17.80 2.34
N ARG A 162 -9.60 -18.64 3.00
CA ARG A 162 -10.09 -19.89 2.38
C ARG A 162 -10.96 -19.59 1.17
N GLN A 163 -11.79 -18.55 1.27
CA GLN A 163 -12.61 -18.08 0.15
C GLN A 163 -11.75 -17.68 -1.05
N TRP A 164 -10.72 -16.85 -0.84
CA TRP A 164 -9.87 -16.31 -1.90
C TRP A 164 -8.88 -17.34 -2.46
N VAL A 165 -8.27 -18.17 -1.60
CA VAL A 165 -7.21 -19.09 -2.01
C VAL A 165 -7.76 -20.41 -2.55
N GLU A 166 -8.77 -20.98 -1.90
CA GLU A 166 -9.27 -22.34 -2.20
C GLU A 166 -10.51 -22.33 -3.11
N HIS A 167 -11.49 -21.45 -2.84
CA HIS A 167 -12.72 -21.39 -3.61
C HIS A 167 -12.60 -20.53 -4.87
N GLU A 168 -12.19 -19.27 -4.73
CA GLU A 168 -12.06 -18.35 -5.87
C GLU A 168 -10.72 -18.53 -6.61
N ARG A 169 -9.71 -19.10 -5.98
CA ARG A 169 -8.38 -19.39 -6.54
C ARG A 169 -7.73 -18.15 -7.18
N LEU A 170 -7.70 -17.05 -6.43
CA LEU A 170 -7.06 -15.82 -6.88
C LEU A 170 -5.60 -16.07 -7.27
N ALA A 171 -5.10 -15.35 -8.26
CA ALA A 171 -3.83 -15.63 -8.92
C ALA A 171 -2.58 -15.31 -8.09
N TYR A 172 -2.66 -14.32 -7.18
CA TYR A 172 -1.55 -13.84 -6.34
C TYR A 172 -0.22 -13.66 -7.11
N PRO A 173 -0.17 -12.83 -8.17
CA PRO A 173 1.01 -12.75 -9.03
C PRO A 173 2.28 -12.34 -8.27
N MET A 174 2.19 -11.46 -7.28
CA MET A 174 3.35 -11.01 -6.49
C MET A 174 3.96 -12.12 -5.62
N VAL A 175 3.17 -13.14 -5.26
CA VAL A 175 3.64 -14.29 -4.48
C VAL A 175 4.46 -15.26 -5.33
N GLN A 176 4.29 -15.25 -6.65
CA GLN A 176 4.99 -16.18 -7.55
C GLN A 176 6.51 -15.95 -7.56
N LEU A 177 6.96 -14.70 -7.49
CA LEU A 177 8.39 -14.39 -7.49
C LEU A 177 9.12 -14.94 -6.24
N PRO A 178 8.72 -14.63 -4.99
CA PRO A 178 9.40 -15.19 -3.83
C PRO A 178 9.27 -16.71 -3.74
N LEU A 179 8.15 -17.31 -4.17
CA LEU A 179 8.03 -18.77 -4.25
C LEU A 179 9.03 -19.37 -5.24
N ALA A 180 9.24 -18.74 -6.39
CA ALA A 180 10.25 -19.18 -7.35
C ALA A 180 11.68 -19.03 -6.79
N MET A 181 11.96 -17.93 -6.07
CA MET A 181 13.28 -17.68 -5.46
C MET A 181 13.64 -18.71 -4.39
N VAL A 182 12.65 -19.19 -3.60
CA VAL A 182 12.86 -20.16 -2.51
C VAL A 182 12.50 -21.59 -2.87
N ALA A 183 12.11 -21.86 -4.12
CA ALA A 183 11.77 -23.21 -4.59
C ALA A 183 12.92 -24.18 -4.32
N ASP A 184 12.58 -25.39 -3.83
CA ASP A 184 13.58 -26.41 -3.60
C ASP A 184 14.19 -26.88 -4.92
N GLY A 185 15.50 -27.11 -4.92
CA GLY A 185 16.25 -27.66 -6.04
C GLY A 185 16.40 -29.18 -5.93
N GLU A 186 17.12 -29.75 -6.86
CA GLU A 186 17.57 -31.14 -6.80
C GLU A 186 18.36 -31.39 -5.50
N GLU A 187 18.22 -32.57 -4.94
CA GLU A 187 18.94 -32.98 -3.73
C GLU A 187 20.44 -32.74 -3.88
N GLY A 188 21.02 -32.08 -2.87
CA GLY A 188 22.45 -31.79 -2.83
C GLY A 188 22.93 -30.51 -3.49
N ARG A 189 22.05 -29.66 -4.04
CA ARG A 189 22.43 -28.37 -4.63
C ARG A 189 21.97 -27.18 -3.77
N LEU A 190 22.92 -26.30 -3.41
CA LEU A 190 22.66 -25.11 -2.59
C LEU A 190 21.98 -23.98 -3.40
N LEU A 191 22.41 -23.81 -4.67
CA LEU A 191 21.85 -22.76 -5.52
C LEU A 191 20.45 -23.16 -6.01
N ARG A 192 19.46 -22.36 -5.67
CA ARG A 192 18.06 -22.57 -6.03
C ARG A 192 17.86 -22.55 -7.56
N PRO A 193 16.89 -23.32 -8.11
CA PRO A 193 16.68 -23.45 -9.57
C PRO A 193 16.44 -22.12 -10.29
N PHE A 194 15.75 -21.19 -9.63
CA PHE A 194 15.47 -19.85 -10.14
C PHE A 194 16.75 -19.12 -10.57
N PHE A 195 17.81 -19.16 -9.76
CA PHE A 195 19.09 -18.49 -10.02
C PHE A 195 19.98 -19.21 -11.05
N LYS A 196 19.61 -20.42 -11.49
CA LYS A 196 20.29 -21.11 -12.59
C LYS A 196 19.75 -20.73 -13.97
N ASN A 197 18.58 -20.08 -14.01
CA ASN A 197 17.91 -19.74 -15.26
C ASN A 197 18.56 -18.51 -15.92
N ARG A 198 19.11 -18.69 -17.12
CA ARG A 198 19.77 -17.60 -17.89
C ARG A 198 18.81 -16.47 -18.25
N LEU A 199 17.53 -16.78 -18.54
CA LEU A 199 16.52 -15.77 -18.87
C LEU A 199 16.22 -14.87 -17.68
N MET A 200 16.24 -15.41 -16.46
CA MET A 200 16.08 -14.61 -15.24
C MET A 200 17.21 -13.57 -15.12
N TRP A 201 18.46 -13.98 -15.32
CA TRP A 201 19.59 -13.05 -15.27
C TRP A 201 19.56 -12.03 -16.40
N ALA A 202 19.18 -12.42 -17.63
CA ALA A 202 18.98 -11.48 -18.73
C ALA A 202 17.92 -10.43 -18.38
N GLY A 203 16.79 -10.85 -17.78
CA GLY A 203 15.77 -9.92 -17.30
C GLY A 203 16.27 -8.99 -16.18
N LEU A 204 17.03 -9.50 -15.21
CA LEU A 204 17.59 -8.74 -14.09
C LEU A 204 18.61 -7.70 -14.56
N LEU A 205 19.45 -8.03 -15.52
CA LEU A 205 20.51 -7.14 -16.01
C LEU A 205 19.97 -5.89 -16.71
N ILE A 206 18.81 -5.97 -17.40
CA ILE A 206 18.25 -4.83 -18.13
C ILE A 206 17.95 -3.64 -17.18
N PRO A 207 17.11 -3.77 -16.11
CA PRO A 207 16.91 -2.68 -15.18
C PRO A 207 18.18 -2.27 -14.44
N LEU A 208 19.03 -3.24 -14.10
CA LEU A 208 20.29 -2.97 -13.39
C LEU A 208 21.19 -2.06 -14.22
N LEU A 209 21.44 -2.38 -15.49
CA LEU A 209 22.27 -1.57 -16.39
C LEU A 209 21.63 -0.21 -16.67
N PHE A 210 20.32 -0.20 -17.00
CA PHE A 210 19.60 1.03 -17.29
C PHE A 210 19.62 2.01 -16.11
N ASN A 211 19.30 1.53 -14.91
CA ASN A 211 19.28 2.36 -13.71
C ASN A 211 20.71 2.77 -13.31
N SER A 212 21.72 1.92 -13.53
CA SER A 212 23.12 2.25 -13.25
C SER A 212 23.65 3.35 -14.18
N LEU A 213 23.29 3.32 -15.48
CA LEU A 213 23.66 4.40 -16.39
C LEU A 213 23.03 5.75 -15.99
N ASN A 214 21.74 5.73 -15.60
CA ASN A 214 21.09 6.93 -15.10
C ASN A 214 21.62 7.40 -13.73
N ALA A 215 22.06 6.47 -12.89
CA ALA A 215 22.72 6.80 -11.64
C ALA A 215 24.08 7.48 -11.89
N LEU A 216 24.89 6.97 -12.82
CA LEU A 216 26.16 7.61 -13.22
C LEU A 216 25.93 9.05 -13.70
N HIS A 217 24.86 9.29 -14.48
CA HIS A 217 24.48 10.65 -14.87
C HIS A 217 24.14 11.54 -13.67
N HIS A 218 23.54 10.99 -12.62
CA HIS A 218 23.25 11.76 -11.40
C HIS A 218 24.52 12.14 -10.63
N TYR A 219 25.54 11.28 -10.66
CA TYR A 219 26.84 11.53 -10.05
C TYR A 219 27.71 12.47 -10.89
N ASP A 220 27.67 12.30 -12.21
CA ASP A 220 28.41 13.13 -13.16
C ASP A 220 27.57 13.39 -14.42
N PRO A 221 27.12 14.64 -14.66
CA PRO A 221 26.28 15.02 -15.80
C PRO A 221 26.93 14.77 -17.18
N MET A 222 28.23 14.45 -17.27
CA MET A 222 28.87 14.07 -18.53
C MET A 222 28.35 12.76 -19.09
N TYR A 223 27.84 11.85 -18.24
CA TYR A 223 27.20 10.61 -18.70
C TYR A 223 25.81 10.88 -19.28
N PRO A 224 25.40 10.16 -20.35
CA PRO A 224 24.08 10.36 -20.95
C PRO A 224 22.94 9.91 -20.03
N ALA A 225 21.85 10.69 -19.95
CA ALA A 225 20.63 10.32 -19.27
C ALA A 225 19.65 9.64 -20.23
N PHE A 226 19.14 8.47 -19.86
CA PHE A 226 18.14 7.74 -20.62
C PHE A 226 16.75 7.94 -20.00
N LYS A 227 15.87 8.66 -20.70
CA LYS A 227 14.51 8.94 -20.22
C LYS A 227 13.52 7.96 -20.87
N ILE A 228 12.88 7.14 -20.04
CA ILE A 228 11.78 6.25 -20.43
C ILE A 228 10.42 6.76 -19.87
N ASP A 229 10.38 8.00 -19.43
CA ASP A 229 9.20 8.70 -18.91
C ASP A 229 8.97 9.92 -19.82
N GLN A 230 8.03 9.78 -20.75
CA GLN A 230 7.65 10.82 -21.69
C GLN A 230 6.22 11.27 -21.41
N ARG A 231 5.98 12.55 -21.60
CA ARG A 231 4.63 13.13 -21.52
C ARG A 231 4.23 13.57 -22.90
N MET A 232 3.05 13.11 -23.33
CA MET A 232 2.44 13.47 -24.58
C MET A 232 1.12 14.17 -24.27
N SER A 233 0.97 15.39 -24.77
CA SER A 233 -0.30 16.12 -24.69
C SER A 233 -1.23 15.66 -25.82
N ILE A 234 -2.49 15.45 -25.47
CA ILE A 234 -3.56 15.07 -26.39
C ILE A 234 -4.73 16.06 -26.20
N PHE A 235 -5.56 16.23 -27.22
CA PHE A 235 -6.74 17.13 -27.18
C PHE A 235 -6.38 18.57 -26.75
N ASP A 236 -5.58 19.25 -27.58
CA ASP A 236 -5.17 20.65 -27.37
C ASP A 236 -4.54 20.90 -25.99
N GLU A 237 -3.57 20.05 -25.63
CA GLU A 237 -2.83 20.11 -24.37
C GLU A 237 -3.66 19.90 -23.09
N SER A 238 -4.92 19.59 -23.23
CA SER A 238 -5.85 19.44 -22.12
C SER A 238 -5.74 18.10 -21.37
N VAL A 239 -5.22 17.06 -22.03
CA VAL A 239 -5.00 15.74 -21.44
C VAL A 239 -3.53 15.35 -21.58
N MET A 240 -2.87 15.13 -20.45
CA MET A 240 -1.47 14.69 -20.40
C MET A 240 -1.39 13.17 -20.29
N LEU A 241 -1.05 12.52 -21.39
CA LEU A 241 -0.78 11.09 -21.40
C LEU A 241 0.69 10.84 -21.04
N ARG A 242 0.93 10.08 -20.01
CA ARG A 242 2.28 9.74 -19.56
C ARG A 242 2.69 8.36 -20.04
N LEU A 243 3.70 8.29 -20.88
CA LEU A 243 4.32 7.05 -21.36
C LEU A 243 5.53 6.74 -20.49
N ASN A 244 5.34 5.90 -19.48
CA ASN A 244 6.38 5.53 -18.54
C ASN A 244 6.56 4.00 -18.50
N ILE A 245 7.81 3.55 -18.65
CA ILE A 245 8.17 2.14 -18.50
C ILE A 245 8.75 1.93 -17.11
N ASN A 246 8.03 1.13 -16.30
CA ASN A 246 8.50 0.67 -15.00
C ASN A 246 8.69 -0.85 -15.06
N PHE A 247 9.93 -1.31 -14.88
CA PHE A 247 10.27 -2.72 -15.02
C PHE A 247 9.65 -3.61 -13.93
N LEU A 248 9.41 -3.07 -12.73
CA LEU A 248 8.70 -3.79 -11.67
C LEU A 248 7.23 -4.07 -12.08
N ILE A 249 6.56 -3.02 -12.56
CA ILE A 249 5.16 -3.11 -13.03
C ILE A 249 5.08 -4.05 -14.23
N LEU A 250 5.96 -3.87 -15.21
CA LEU A 250 6.02 -4.70 -16.42
C LEU A 250 6.20 -6.18 -16.05
N GLY A 251 7.13 -6.49 -15.13
CA GLY A 251 7.43 -7.84 -14.71
C GLY A 251 6.25 -8.51 -14.00
N PHE A 252 5.65 -7.88 -13.01
CA PHE A 252 4.50 -8.47 -12.30
C PHE A 252 3.25 -8.53 -13.17
N THR A 253 2.98 -7.49 -13.98
CA THR A 253 1.80 -7.44 -14.85
C THR A 253 1.84 -8.53 -15.92
N TYR A 254 3.01 -8.93 -16.42
CA TYR A 254 3.13 -10.06 -17.34
C TYR A 254 2.61 -11.38 -16.77
N LEU A 255 2.68 -11.56 -15.44
CA LEU A 255 2.15 -12.76 -14.75
C LEU A 255 0.63 -12.76 -14.59
N ILE A 256 -0.04 -11.61 -14.77
CA ILE A 256 -1.48 -11.43 -14.59
C ILE A 256 -2.25 -12.01 -15.78
N ASN A 257 -3.52 -12.35 -15.57
CA ASN A 257 -4.42 -12.79 -16.64
C ASN A 257 -4.57 -11.70 -17.74
N SER A 258 -4.52 -12.10 -19.02
CA SER A 258 -4.57 -11.18 -20.16
C SER A 258 -5.88 -10.36 -20.26
N THR A 259 -7.02 -10.93 -19.83
CA THR A 259 -8.30 -10.19 -19.81
C THR A 259 -8.31 -9.11 -18.76
N LEU A 260 -7.65 -9.34 -17.61
CA LEU A 260 -7.54 -8.37 -16.55
C LEU A 260 -6.57 -7.25 -16.93
N THR A 261 -5.41 -7.57 -17.49
CA THR A 261 -4.45 -6.56 -17.95
C THR A 261 -5.00 -5.71 -19.08
N LEU A 262 -5.73 -6.32 -20.04
CA LEU A 262 -6.49 -5.58 -21.06
C LEU A 262 -7.40 -4.54 -20.41
N SER A 263 -8.19 -4.97 -19.43
CA SER A 263 -9.20 -4.12 -18.80
C SER A 263 -8.60 -2.95 -18.03
N ILE A 264 -7.46 -3.13 -17.36
CA ILE A 264 -6.81 -2.10 -16.56
C ILE A 264 -6.41 -0.91 -17.43
N TRP A 265 -5.65 -1.12 -18.52
CA TRP A 265 -5.22 -0.01 -19.38
C TRP A 265 -6.38 0.55 -20.23
N PHE A 266 -7.32 -0.30 -20.67
CA PHE A 266 -8.48 0.13 -21.47
C PHE A 266 -9.38 1.07 -20.65
N PHE A 267 -9.81 0.67 -19.46
CA PHE A 267 -10.64 1.53 -18.62
C PHE A 267 -9.92 2.79 -18.15
N TYR A 268 -8.58 2.79 -18.04
CA TYR A 268 -7.84 4.01 -17.81
C TYR A 268 -8.00 5.01 -18.97
N LEU A 269 -7.90 4.56 -20.23
CA LEU A 269 -8.12 5.44 -21.37
C LEU A 269 -9.57 5.94 -21.44
N VAL A 270 -10.55 5.07 -21.15
CA VAL A 270 -11.96 5.48 -21.05
C VAL A 270 -12.14 6.53 -19.96
N HIS A 271 -11.48 6.35 -18.82
CA HIS A 271 -11.49 7.31 -17.73
C HIS A 271 -10.94 8.69 -18.14
N LEU A 272 -9.83 8.75 -18.85
CA LEU A 272 -9.27 10.02 -19.35
C LEU A 272 -10.25 10.78 -20.25
N VAL A 273 -10.95 10.05 -21.14
CA VAL A 273 -11.98 10.65 -21.98
C VAL A 273 -13.16 11.15 -21.14
N GLN A 274 -13.61 10.35 -20.17
CA GLN A 274 -14.70 10.70 -19.27
C GLN A 274 -14.36 11.94 -18.43
N GLU A 275 -13.16 12.01 -17.86
CA GLU A 275 -12.67 13.16 -17.07
C GLU A 275 -12.69 14.44 -17.94
N ARG A 276 -12.23 14.33 -19.18
CA ARG A 276 -12.27 15.46 -20.12
C ARG A 276 -13.69 15.93 -20.42
N VAL A 277 -14.59 15.00 -20.69
CA VAL A 277 -16.01 15.33 -20.95
C VAL A 277 -16.62 16.04 -19.73
N LEU A 278 -16.42 15.51 -18.52
CA LEU A 278 -16.93 16.13 -17.28
C LEU A 278 -16.35 17.51 -17.02
N THR A 279 -15.06 17.71 -17.32
CA THR A 279 -14.40 19.00 -17.21
C THR A 279 -14.99 20.02 -18.19
N LEU A 280 -15.26 19.63 -19.44
CA LEU A 280 -15.91 20.48 -20.44
C LEU A 280 -17.35 20.84 -20.06
N MET A 281 -18.05 19.93 -19.38
CA MET A 281 -19.40 20.18 -18.86
C MET A 281 -19.43 21.04 -17.59
N GLY A 282 -18.24 21.45 -17.07
CA GLY A 282 -18.12 22.24 -15.83
C GLY A 282 -18.47 21.46 -14.56
N THR A 283 -18.59 20.13 -14.65
CA THR A 283 -18.90 19.27 -13.52
C THR A 283 -17.61 18.76 -12.86
N GLY A 284 -17.55 18.62 -11.54
CA GLY A 284 -16.40 18.04 -10.84
C GLY A 284 -15.52 19.02 -10.07
N VAL A 285 -15.84 20.32 -10.07
CA VAL A 285 -15.05 21.35 -9.35
C VAL A 285 -15.12 21.14 -7.82
N ALA A 286 -16.28 20.73 -7.31
CA ALA A 286 -16.49 20.53 -5.88
C ALA A 286 -15.60 19.44 -5.26
N GLU A 287 -15.25 18.38 -5.98
CA GLU A 287 -14.39 17.32 -5.46
C GLU A 287 -12.93 17.72 -5.28
N ARG A 288 -12.45 18.76 -5.97
CA ARG A 288 -11.08 19.28 -5.80
C ARG A 288 -10.83 19.84 -4.40
N THR A 289 -11.87 20.19 -3.67
CA THR A 289 -11.78 20.67 -2.30
C THR A 289 -11.56 19.56 -1.29
N LEU A 290 -11.83 18.30 -1.63
CA LEU A 290 -11.75 17.13 -0.76
C LEU A 290 -10.33 16.55 -0.57
N GLY A 291 -9.32 17.18 -1.14
CA GLY A 291 -7.93 16.79 -0.97
C GLY A 291 -7.26 16.27 -2.24
N GLN A 292 -5.94 16.11 -2.18
CA GLN A 292 -5.10 15.78 -3.34
C GLN A 292 -5.26 14.34 -3.87
N TRP A 293 -5.98 13.49 -3.17
CA TRP A 293 -6.19 12.08 -3.53
C TRP A 293 -7.51 11.82 -4.25
N SER A 294 -8.36 12.84 -4.36
CA SER A 294 -9.64 12.75 -5.02
C SER A 294 -9.53 13.29 -6.45
N GLU A 295 -9.63 12.43 -7.42
CA GLU A 295 -9.79 12.84 -8.82
C GLU A 295 -11.19 13.42 -9.02
N PRO A 296 -11.31 14.64 -9.63
CA PRO A 296 -12.61 15.30 -9.78
C PRO A 296 -13.61 14.44 -10.55
N GLY A 297 -14.76 14.18 -9.98
CA GLY A 297 -15.86 13.40 -10.59
C GLY A 297 -15.64 11.88 -10.61
N MET A 298 -14.44 11.41 -10.34
CA MET A 298 -14.05 10.01 -10.50
C MET A 298 -13.85 9.30 -9.16
N GLY A 299 -13.50 10.03 -8.12
CA GLY A 299 -13.29 9.46 -6.79
C GLY A 299 -14.51 8.73 -6.25
N HIS A 300 -15.70 9.33 -6.33
CA HIS A 300 -16.96 8.71 -5.94
C HIS A 300 -17.29 7.48 -6.79
N GLN A 301 -17.08 7.57 -8.11
CA GLN A 301 -17.36 6.47 -9.03
C GLN A 301 -16.49 5.24 -8.71
N MET A 302 -15.20 5.45 -8.46
CA MET A 302 -14.30 4.37 -8.05
C MET A 302 -14.68 3.80 -6.68
N MET A 303 -15.07 4.64 -5.72
CA MET A 303 -15.55 4.17 -4.42
C MET A 303 -16.81 3.32 -4.56
N GLY A 304 -17.77 3.73 -5.39
CA GLY A 304 -18.96 2.93 -5.71
C GLY A 304 -18.60 1.56 -6.29
N ALA A 305 -17.63 1.52 -7.19
CA ALA A 305 -17.12 0.26 -7.75
C ALA A 305 -16.47 -0.63 -6.66
N LEU A 306 -15.69 -0.05 -5.74
CA LEU A 306 -15.09 -0.78 -4.62
C LEU A 306 -16.13 -1.31 -3.64
N PHE A 307 -17.17 -0.53 -3.33
CA PHE A 307 -18.28 -0.99 -2.49
C PHE A 307 -18.95 -2.22 -3.09
N VAL A 308 -19.30 -2.18 -4.39
CA VAL A 308 -19.92 -3.32 -5.06
C VAL A 308 -18.96 -4.52 -5.13
N LEU A 309 -17.67 -4.31 -5.37
CA LEU A 309 -16.65 -5.37 -5.37
C LEU A 309 -16.62 -6.11 -4.03
N VAL A 310 -16.57 -5.38 -2.92
CA VAL A 310 -16.48 -5.97 -1.58
C VAL A 310 -17.80 -6.63 -1.19
N LEU A 311 -18.95 -5.97 -1.41
CA LEU A 311 -20.26 -6.52 -1.10
C LEU A 311 -20.55 -7.80 -1.91
N TYR A 312 -20.19 -7.80 -3.19
CA TYR A 312 -20.31 -8.98 -4.03
C TYR A 312 -19.37 -10.11 -3.58
N GLY A 313 -18.14 -9.78 -3.16
CA GLY A 313 -17.23 -10.77 -2.57
C GLY A 313 -17.77 -11.39 -1.29
N VAL A 314 -18.37 -10.60 -0.40
CA VAL A 314 -19.07 -11.08 0.80
C VAL A 314 -20.28 -11.94 0.42
N TRP A 315 -21.04 -11.54 -0.60
CA TRP A 315 -22.19 -12.29 -1.09
C TRP A 315 -21.81 -13.67 -1.66
N ILE A 316 -20.76 -13.75 -2.48
CA ILE A 316 -20.24 -15.02 -3.00
C ILE A 316 -19.75 -15.89 -1.83
N GLY A 317 -19.01 -15.32 -0.90
CA GLY A 317 -18.46 -15.98 0.28
C GLY A 317 -19.49 -16.29 1.38
N ARG A 318 -20.78 -15.93 1.21
CA ARG A 318 -21.78 -16.01 2.28
C ARG A 318 -21.92 -17.39 2.94
N VAL A 319 -21.76 -18.46 2.17
CA VAL A 319 -21.84 -19.83 2.70
C VAL A 319 -20.65 -20.10 3.61
N HIS A 320 -19.45 -19.76 3.17
CA HIS A 320 -18.24 -19.88 3.97
C HIS A 320 -18.30 -18.99 5.22
N ILE A 321 -18.69 -17.72 5.08
CA ILE A 321 -18.82 -16.78 6.20
C ILE A 321 -19.82 -17.27 7.23
N ARG A 322 -20.98 -17.80 6.80
CA ARG A 322 -21.95 -18.40 7.71
C ARG A 322 -21.38 -19.61 8.47
N SER A 323 -20.61 -20.46 7.80
CA SER A 323 -19.97 -21.61 8.45
C SER A 323 -18.89 -21.18 9.46
N VAL A 324 -18.11 -20.14 9.15
CA VAL A 324 -17.15 -19.52 10.09
C VAL A 324 -17.87 -18.95 11.32
N LEU A 325 -18.95 -18.19 11.13
CA LEU A 325 -19.75 -17.63 12.23
C LEU A 325 -20.41 -18.72 13.06
N ALA A 326 -20.96 -19.76 12.43
CA ALA A 326 -21.55 -20.90 13.13
C ALA A 326 -20.52 -21.61 14.01
N LYS A 327 -19.27 -21.79 13.51
CA LYS A 327 -18.18 -22.36 14.30
C LYS A 327 -17.78 -21.45 15.46
N ALA A 328 -17.69 -20.14 15.24
CA ALA A 328 -17.38 -19.17 16.28
C ALA A 328 -18.41 -19.22 17.43
N LEU A 329 -19.69 -19.43 17.10
CA LEU A 329 -20.80 -19.57 18.05
C LEU A 329 -20.94 -20.99 18.65
N GLY A 330 -20.01 -21.90 18.36
CA GLY A 330 -20.02 -23.26 18.90
C GLY A 330 -20.99 -24.26 18.20
N ARG A 331 -21.65 -23.81 17.09
CA ARG A 331 -22.65 -24.63 16.36
C ARG A 331 -22.08 -25.42 15.18
N GLY A 332 -20.84 -25.14 14.75
CA GLY A 332 -20.21 -25.68 13.53
C GLY A 332 -19.13 -26.73 13.80
N ARG A 333 -19.42 -27.89 14.40
CA ARG A 333 -18.43 -28.93 14.75
C ARG A 333 -17.69 -29.53 13.54
N GLN A 334 -18.26 -29.48 12.33
CA GLN A 334 -17.69 -30.10 11.12
C GLN A 334 -16.68 -29.18 10.38
N VAL A 335 -16.60 -27.91 10.73
CA VAL A 335 -15.68 -26.98 10.06
C VAL A 335 -14.28 -27.12 10.65
N VAL A 336 -13.33 -27.59 9.85
CA VAL A 336 -11.93 -27.76 10.24
C VAL A 336 -11.19 -26.43 10.02
N ASP A 337 -10.49 -25.92 11.05
CA ASP A 337 -9.69 -24.69 11.02
C ASP A 337 -8.27 -24.91 11.57
N ASP A 338 -7.81 -26.17 11.65
CA ASP A 338 -6.47 -26.51 12.14
C ASP A 338 -5.37 -26.00 11.21
N ASP A 339 -5.71 -25.86 9.93
CA ASP A 339 -4.83 -25.33 8.89
C ASP A 339 -4.79 -23.80 8.84
N GLU A 340 -5.59 -23.10 9.63
CA GLU A 340 -5.62 -21.64 9.65
C GLU A 340 -4.56 -21.06 10.60
N MET A 341 -4.13 -19.80 10.32
CA MET A 341 -3.21 -19.07 11.18
C MET A 341 -3.83 -18.71 12.53
N LEU A 342 -5.14 -18.46 12.53
CA LEU A 342 -5.96 -18.18 13.70
C LEU A 342 -7.22 -19.02 13.64
N SER A 343 -7.66 -19.57 14.77
CA SER A 343 -8.94 -20.29 14.81
C SER A 343 -10.08 -19.38 14.39
N TYR A 344 -11.09 -19.89 13.71
CA TYR A 344 -12.22 -19.06 13.27
C TYR A 344 -12.93 -18.35 14.43
N ARG A 345 -13.00 -19.00 15.61
CA ARG A 345 -13.50 -18.35 16.82
C ARG A 345 -12.63 -17.15 17.22
N GLY A 346 -11.31 -17.33 17.22
CA GLY A 346 -10.35 -16.26 17.51
C GLY A 346 -10.42 -15.14 16.47
N ALA A 347 -10.58 -15.48 15.19
CA ALA A 347 -10.69 -14.49 14.11
C ALA A 347 -11.97 -13.65 14.23
N VAL A 348 -13.13 -14.26 14.53
CA VAL A 348 -14.38 -13.50 14.73
C VAL A 348 -14.29 -12.61 15.97
N ILE A 349 -13.79 -13.15 17.09
CA ILE A 349 -13.60 -12.34 18.32
C ILE A 349 -12.60 -11.21 18.06
N GLY A 350 -11.46 -11.50 17.42
CA GLY A 350 -10.45 -10.49 17.09
C GLY A 350 -10.99 -9.38 16.18
N ALA A 351 -11.81 -9.72 15.18
CA ALA A 351 -12.47 -8.73 14.34
C ALA A 351 -13.45 -7.84 15.12
N VAL A 352 -14.32 -8.45 15.94
CA VAL A 352 -15.29 -7.70 16.74
C VAL A 352 -14.62 -6.81 17.78
N VAL A 353 -13.65 -7.35 18.53
CA VAL A 353 -12.90 -6.59 19.55
C VAL A 353 -12.10 -5.46 18.90
N GLY A 354 -11.37 -5.76 17.82
CA GLY A 354 -10.56 -4.74 17.14
C GLY A 354 -11.43 -3.61 16.56
N LEU A 355 -12.52 -3.94 15.86
CA LEU A 355 -13.46 -2.93 15.35
C LEU A 355 -14.16 -2.16 16.48
N GLY A 356 -14.49 -2.82 17.59
CA GLY A 356 -15.07 -2.18 18.76
C GLY A 356 -14.12 -1.16 19.40
N ILE A 357 -12.83 -1.52 19.55
CA ILE A 357 -11.78 -0.60 20.04
C ILE A 357 -11.62 0.58 19.08
N MET A 358 -11.53 0.33 17.76
CA MET A 358 -11.45 1.40 16.76
C MET A 358 -12.66 2.33 16.83
N ALA A 359 -13.87 1.78 16.95
CA ALA A 359 -15.09 2.57 17.06
C ALA A 359 -15.10 3.46 18.31
N GLY A 360 -14.76 2.89 19.46
CA GLY A 360 -14.62 3.63 20.72
C GLY A 360 -13.57 4.73 20.63
N TRP A 361 -12.41 4.43 20.02
CA TRP A 361 -11.32 5.40 19.86
C TRP A 361 -11.74 6.57 18.94
N LEU A 362 -12.41 6.31 17.80
CA LEU A 362 -12.90 7.34 16.90
C LEU A 362 -13.97 8.21 17.56
N TRP A 363 -14.87 7.62 18.34
CA TRP A 363 -15.86 8.36 19.11
C TRP A 363 -15.22 9.25 20.19
N LEU A 364 -14.28 8.72 20.95
CA LEU A 364 -13.52 9.49 21.96
C LEU A 364 -12.68 10.62 21.34
N SER A 365 -12.25 10.46 20.10
CA SER A 365 -11.53 11.52 19.35
C SER A 365 -12.44 12.68 18.93
N GLY A 366 -13.76 12.55 19.05
CA GLY A 366 -14.73 13.61 18.78
C GLY A 366 -15.62 13.38 17.54
N ILE A 367 -15.53 12.23 16.88
CA ILE A 367 -16.43 11.89 15.77
C ILE A 367 -17.80 11.52 16.36
N PRO A 368 -18.92 12.09 15.87
CA PRO A 368 -20.26 11.70 16.31
C PRO A 368 -20.49 10.19 16.21
N ALA A 369 -21.03 9.56 17.25
CA ALA A 369 -21.17 8.11 17.36
C ALA A 369 -21.89 7.46 16.17
N TRP A 370 -22.90 8.13 15.60
CA TRP A 370 -23.67 7.64 14.46
C TRP A 370 -22.87 7.69 13.13
N ILE A 371 -21.81 8.50 13.03
CA ILE A 371 -20.94 8.62 11.86
C ILE A 371 -19.80 7.59 11.91
N VAL A 372 -19.36 7.18 13.09
CA VAL A 372 -18.26 6.20 13.27
C VAL A 372 -18.46 4.93 12.44
N PRO A 373 -19.64 4.30 12.38
CA PRO A 373 -19.87 3.14 11.52
C PRO A 373 -19.61 3.41 10.04
N PHE A 374 -19.95 4.60 9.54
CA PHE A 374 -19.71 4.97 8.15
C PHE A 374 -18.21 5.12 7.86
N VAL A 375 -17.46 5.79 8.75
CA VAL A 375 -15.98 5.92 8.64
C VAL A 375 -15.31 4.55 8.64
N LEU A 376 -15.70 3.65 9.55
CA LEU A 376 -15.13 2.30 9.62
C LEU A 376 -15.53 1.47 8.41
N LEU A 377 -16.77 1.50 7.97
CA LEU A 377 -17.23 0.75 6.80
C LEU A 377 -16.49 1.18 5.54
N SER A 378 -16.38 2.49 5.30
CA SER A 378 -15.64 3.02 4.14
C SER A 378 -14.16 2.63 4.19
N ALA A 379 -13.53 2.70 5.37
CA ALA A 379 -12.14 2.27 5.56
C ALA A 379 -11.96 0.77 5.31
N LEU A 380 -12.85 -0.08 5.83
CA LEU A 380 -12.80 -1.53 5.59
C LEU A 380 -13.01 -1.89 4.12
N VAL A 381 -13.94 -1.21 3.44
CA VAL A 381 -14.15 -1.39 1.99
C VAL A 381 -12.87 -1.05 1.22
N ILE A 382 -12.20 0.04 1.58
CA ILE A 382 -10.92 0.41 0.98
C ILE A 382 -9.87 -0.68 1.24
N PHE A 383 -9.62 -1.06 2.49
CA PHE A 383 -8.58 -2.02 2.84
C PHE A 383 -8.82 -3.41 2.22
N ILE A 384 -10.04 -3.94 2.34
CA ILE A 384 -10.38 -5.27 1.81
C ILE A 384 -10.46 -5.24 0.29
N GLY A 385 -11.06 -4.19 -0.28
CA GLY A 385 -11.17 -4.00 -1.72
C GLY A 385 -9.82 -3.91 -2.39
N LEU A 386 -8.92 -3.06 -1.89
CA LEU A 386 -7.56 -2.94 -2.42
C LEU A 386 -6.72 -4.18 -2.17
N ALA A 387 -6.85 -4.85 -1.00
CA ALA A 387 -6.17 -6.12 -0.75
C ALA A 387 -6.62 -7.21 -1.75
N ARG A 388 -7.91 -7.26 -2.09
CA ARG A 388 -8.45 -8.14 -3.12
C ARG A 388 -7.90 -7.79 -4.51
N VAL A 389 -7.86 -6.50 -4.87
CA VAL A 389 -7.26 -6.03 -6.13
C VAL A 389 -5.80 -6.48 -6.23
N VAL A 390 -5.02 -6.29 -5.17
CA VAL A 390 -3.61 -6.70 -5.12
C VAL A 390 -3.47 -8.23 -5.23
N ALA A 391 -4.31 -8.98 -4.54
CA ALA A 391 -4.29 -10.44 -4.57
C ALA A 391 -4.66 -11.02 -5.95
N GLU A 392 -5.58 -10.40 -6.67
CA GLU A 392 -6.07 -10.87 -7.96
C GLU A 392 -5.29 -10.25 -9.14
N ALA A 393 -5.09 -8.93 -9.12
CA ALA A 393 -4.43 -8.19 -10.19
C ALA A 393 -2.90 -8.12 -10.02
N GLY A 394 -2.34 -8.40 -8.84
CA GLY A 394 -0.90 -8.34 -8.62
C GLY A 394 -0.26 -7.00 -8.93
N LEU A 395 -1.03 -5.92 -8.87
CA LEU A 395 -0.51 -4.57 -9.06
C LEU A 395 0.35 -4.18 -7.85
N PRO A 396 1.63 -3.87 -8.05
CA PRO A 396 2.52 -3.47 -6.96
C PRO A 396 2.06 -2.23 -6.22
N THR A 397 1.34 -1.35 -6.91
CA THR A 397 0.81 -0.11 -6.34
C THR A 397 -0.61 0.12 -6.84
N VAL A 398 -1.52 0.38 -5.92
CA VAL A 398 -2.92 0.70 -6.19
C VAL A 398 -3.40 1.68 -5.12
N THR A 399 -4.19 2.66 -5.52
CA THR A 399 -4.80 3.66 -4.63
C THR A 399 -6.30 3.70 -4.83
N PRO A 400 -7.09 4.04 -3.80
CA PRO A 400 -8.52 4.28 -3.98
C PRO A 400 -8.74 5.62 -4.69
N GLY A 401 -9.94 5.83 -5.21
CA GLY A 401 -10.33 7.12 -5.76
C GLY A 401 -10.48 8.21 -4.71
N MET A 402 -10.89 7.85 -3.51
CA MET A 402 -11.03 8.75 -2.36
C MET A 402 -10.58 8.03 -1.08
N VAL A 403 -10.10 8.82 -0.11
CA VAL A 403 -9.86 8.35 1.26
C VAL A 403 -11.14 8.42 2.10
N SER A 404 -11.18 7.63 3.19
CA SER A 404 -12.38 7.57 4.05
C SER A 404 -12.81 8.93 4.60
N ALA A 405 -11.84 9.81 4.98
CA ALA A 405 -12.13 11.18 5.43
C ALA A 405 -12.89 11.98 4.37
N ALA A 406 -12.37 12.03 3.15
CA ALA A 406 -12.98 12.77 2.04
C ALA A 406 -14.37 12.22 1.68
N LEU A 407 -14.52 10.89 1.63
CA LEU A 407 -15.81 10.26 1.38
C LEU A 407 -16.83 10.58 2.49
N THR A 408 -16.38 10.57 3.75
CA THR A 408 -17.26 10.89 4.89
C THR A 408 -17.77 12.33 4.82
N VAL A 409 -16.87 13.28 4.55
CA VAL A 409 -17.25 14.71 4.44
C VAL A 409 -18.20 14.90 3.25
N SER A 410 -17.88 14.34 2.09
CA SER A 410 -18.72 14.47 0.90
C SER A 410 -20.11 13.84 1.08
N CYS A 411 -20.17 12.62 1.61
CA CYS A 411 -21.45 11.90 1.72
C CYS A 411 -22.36 12.42 2.85
N ILE A 412 -21.78 12.94 3.94
CA ILE A 412 -22.53 13.33 5.15
C ILE A 412 -22.68 14.85 5.24
N GLY A 413 -21.68 15.60 4.80
CA GLY A 413 -21.64 17.06 4.88
C GLY A 413 -21.05 17.58 6.20
N VAL A 414 -20.47 18.77 6.13
CA VAL A 414 -19.82 19.43 7.28
C VAL A 414 -20.80 19.78 8.41
N PRO A 415 -22.04 20.29 8.12
CA PRO A 415 -22.99 20.63 9.17
C PRO A 415 -23.36 19.44 10.08
N ALA A 416 -23.45 18.24 9.53
CA ALA A 416 -23.80 17.03 10.27
C ALA A 416 -22.64 16.47 11.10
N LEU A 417 -21.39 16.70 10.64
CA LEU A 417 -20.16 16.36 11.37
C LEU A 417 -19.91 17.32 12.54
N GLY A 418 -20.25 18.59 12.36
CA GLY A 418 -19.83 19.68 13.25
C GLY A 418 -18.32 19.93 13.18
N ALA A 419 -17.86 21.09 13.63
CA ALA A 419 -16.46 21.49 13.53
C ALA A 419 -15.50 20.52 14.26
N LYS A 420 -15.87 20.08 15.47
CA LYS A 420 -15.07 19.11 16.24
C LYS A 420 -14.99 17.75 15.56
N GLY A 421 -16.12 17.26 15.04
CA GLY A 421 -16.16 15.99 14.30
C GLY A 421 -15.35 16.04 13.01
N LEU A 422 -15.39 17.16 12.30
CA LEU A 422 -14.60 17.37 11.09
C LEU A 422 -13.08 17.31 11.37
N VAL A 423 -12.61 18.04 12.41
CA VAL A 423 -11.21 17.98 12.83
C VAL A 423 -10.82 16.58 13.27
N ALA A 424 -11.68 15.85 13.99
CA ALA A 424 -11.41 14.46 14.35
C ALA A 424 -11.36 13.53 13.13
N VAL A 425 -12.24 13.72 12.14
CA VAL A 425 -12.21 12.97 10.87
C VAL A 425 -10.94 13.26 10.08
N SER A 426 -10.41 14.49 10.08
CA SER A 426 -9.16 14.82 9.39
C SER A 426 -7.97 14.03 9.93
N TYR A 427 -7.92 13.72 11.22
CA TYR A 427 -6.86 12.87 11.80
C TYR A 427 -6.95 11.39 11.38
N THR A 428 -8.03 10.95 10.75
CA THR A 428 -8.04 9.62 10.12
C THR A 428 -7.05 9.52 8.96
N LEU A 429 -6.59 10.65 8.38
CA LEU A 429 -5.53 10.68 7.38
C LEU A 429 -4.21 10.08 7.87
N VAL A 430 -3.97 10.00 9.17
CA VAL A 430 -2.79 9.35 9.76
C VAL A 430 -2.68 7.87 9.36
N TRP A 431 -3.80 7.16 9.27
CA TRP A 431 -3.81 5.71 9.04
C TRP A 431 -4.48 5.26 7.73
N ILE A 432 -5.17 6.19 7.04
CA ILE A 432 -5.83 5.89 5.76
C ILE A 432 -5.65 7.01 4.72
N GLY A 433 -4.80 8.00 4.99
CA GLY A 433 -4.54 9.12 4.09
C GLY A 433 -3.64 8.77 2.91
N ASP A 434 -2.65 7.90 3.09
CA ASP A 434 -1.74 7.44 2.03
C ASP A 434 -1.78 5.91 1.95
N LEU A 435 -2.37 5.41 0.88
CA LEU A 435 -2.59 3.97 0.64
C LEU A 435 -1.64 3.38 -0.42
N LEU A 436 -0.53 4.05 -0.72
CA LEU A 436 0.57 3.44 -1.52
C LEU A 436 1.17 2.23 -0.79
N VAL A 437 1.17 2.29 0.56
CA VAL A 437 1.57 1.20 1.43
C VAL A 437 0.50 1.02 2.49
N PHE A 438 -0.17 -0.12 2.49
CA PHE A 438 -1.18 -0.45 3.50
C PHE A 438 -1.06 -1.93 3.88
N MET A 439 -1.23 -2.21 5.18
CA MET A 439 -0.92 -3.52 5.75
C MET A 439 -1.77 -4.68 5.20
N ALA A 440 -2.99 -4.42 4.73
CA ALA A 440 -3.90 -5.47 4.28
C ALA A 440 -3.38 -6.24 3.05
N ALA A 441 -2.71 -5.57 2.09
CA ALA A 441 -2.18 -6.24 0.90
C ALA A 441 -0.99 -7.17 1.20
N PRO A 442 0.06 -6.73 1.93
CA PRO A 442 1.09 -7.63 2.45
C PRO A 442 0.53 -8.82 3.21
N LEU A 443 -0.42 -8.60 4.12
CA LEU A 443 -1.04 -9.69 4.89
C LEU A 443 -1.77 -10.70 3.99
N ALA A 444 -2.53 -10.24 2.99
CA ALA A 444 -3.19 -11.13 2.04
C ALA A 444 -2.19 -12.01 1.27
N ASN A 445 -1.06 -11.44 0.85
CA ASN A 445 0.02 -12.19 0.20
C ASN A 445 0.69 -13.20 1.14
N ILE A 446 0.91 -12.84 2.41
CA ILE A 446 1.49 -13.74 3.42
C ILE A 446 0.55 -14.91 3.73
N LEU A 447 -0.76 -14.69 3.78
CA LEU A 447 -1.73 -15.78 3.96
C LEU A 447 -1.63 -16.81 2.83
N ARG A 448 -1.38 -16.39 1.60
CA ARG A 448 -1.12 -17.27 0.47
C ARG A 448 0.24 -17.97 0.58
N LEU A 449 1.31 -17.25 0.92
CA LEU A 449 2.65 -17.82 1.16
C LEU A 449 2.63 -18.89 2.25
N GLY A 450 1.92 -18.65 3.35
CA GLY A 450 1.76 -19.60 4.43
C GLY A 450 1.05 -20.90 4.03
N SER A 451 0.26 -20.88 2.95
CA SER A 451 -0.39 -22.06 2.40
C SER A 451 0.58 -23.00 1.66
N ASP A 452 1.67 -22.48 1.11
CA ASP A 452 2.55 -23.20 0.16
C ASP A 452 3.82 -23.79 0.76
N GLY A 453 4.04 -23.72 2.08
CA GLY A 453 5.28 -24.30 2.61
C GLY A 453 5.52 -24.17 4.11
N VAL A 454 4.62 -23.52 4.84
CA VAL A 454 4.77 -23.36 6.29
C VAL A 454 3.92 -24.40 7.02
N ARG A 455 4.60 -25.42 7.57
CA ARG A 455 3.94 -26.56 8.26
C ARG A 455 3.16 -26.16 9.52
N ARG A 456 3.56 -25.09 10.22
CA ARG A 456 2.93 -24.60 11.46
C ARG A 456 2.45 -23.16 11.30
N ARG A 457 1.33 -22.96 10.61
CA ARG A 457 0.79 -21.61 10.27
C ARG A 457 0.51 -20.74 11.49
N ARG A 458 0.11 -21.31 12.63
CA ARG A 458 -0.09 -20.55 13.89
C ARG A 458 1.19 -19.89 14.40
N ARG A 459 2.38 -20.52 14.21
CA ARG A 459 3.66 -19.89 14.55
C ARG A 459 4.02 -18.73 13.62
N LEU A 460 3.57 -18.78 12.38
CA LEU A 460 3.75 -17.67 11.44
C LEU A 460 3.02 -16.41 11.91
N LEU A 461 1.83 -16.55 12.51
CA LEU A 461 1.12 -15.42 13.11
C LEU A 461 1.95 -14.74 14.24
N GLY A 462 2.54 -15.53 15.12
CA GLY A 462 3.44 -15.01 16.17
C GLY A 462 4.66 -14.28 15.58
N ALA A 463 5.27 -14.85 14.52
CA ALA A 463 6.39 -14.22 13.83
C ALA A 463 5.99 -12.88 13.14
N ILE A 464 4.80 -12.82 12.53
CA ILE A 464 4.23 -11.59 11.96
C ILE A 464 4.00 -10.55 13.06
N GLY A 465 3.36 -10.91 14.18
CA GLY A 465 3.14 -10.02 15.31
C GLY A 465 4.45 -9.46 15.88
N LEU A 466 5.46 -10.33 16.04
CA LEU A 466 6.79 -9.91 16.48
C LEU A 466 7.45 -8.95 15.48
N ALA A 467 7.35 -9.24 14.17
CA ALA A 467 7.89 -8.36 13.13
C ALA A 467 7.21 -6.99 13.12
N MET A 468 5.86 -6.94 13.31
CA MET A 468 5.12 -5.69 13.46
C MET A 468 5.60 -4.88 14.67
N ALA A 469 5.71 -5.53 15.83
CA ALA A 469 6.15 -4.86 17.07
C ALA A 469 7.57 -4.31 16.93
N ILE A 470 8.52 -5.12 16.46
CA ILE A 470 9.91 -4.69 16.24
C ILE A 470 9.95 -3.52 15.25
N SER A 471 9.27 -3.65 14.10
CA SER A 471 9.30 -2.61 13.08
C SER A 471 8.68 -1.31 13.58
N LEU A 472 7.56 -1.36 14.30
CA LEU A 472 6.90 -0.16 14.82
C LEU A 472 7.79 0.55 15.86
N VAL A 473 8.27 -0.18 16.88
CA VAL A 473 9.08 0.40 17.95
C VAL A 473 10.38 0.99 17.40
N VAL A 474 11.10 0.21 16.58
CA VAL A 474 12.40 0.64 16.04
C VAL A 474 12.22 1.80 15.04
N SER A 475 11.20 1.76 14.17
CA SER A 475 11.01 2.84 13.19
C SER A 475 10.51 4.15 13.82
N VAL A 476 9.66 4.09 14.86
CA VAL A 476 9.27 5.29 15.65
C VAL A 476 10.49 5.90 16.32
N TRP A 477 11.23 5.08 17.08
CA TRP A 477 12.44 5.54 17.75
C TRP A 477 13.44 6.15 16.78
N PHE A 478 13.72 5.47 15.67
CA PHE A 478 14.72 5.91 14.71
C PHE A 478 14.28 7.18 13.96
N THR A 479 13.00 7.29 13.58
CA THR A 479 12.48 8.49 12.93
C THR A 479 12.53 9.71 13.86
N LEU A 480 12.18 9.54 15.14
CA LEU A 480 12.35 10.58 16.16
C LEU A 480 13.83 10.96 16.32
N HIS A 481 14.72 9.97 16.42
CA HIS A 481 16.17 10.22 16.53
C HIS A 481 16.70 11.05 15.33
N LEU A 482 16.29 10.71 14.11
CA LEU A 482 16.67 11.48 12.92
C LEU A 482 16.14 12.92 12.98
N ALA A 483 14.89 13.11 13.39
CA ALA A 483 14.26 14.42 13.47
C ALA A 483 14.95 15.31 14.52
N TYR A 484 15.19 14.80 15.72
CA TYR A 484 15.89 15.54 16.77
C TYR A 484 17.37 15.79 16.45
N ARG A 485 18.00 14.93 15.63
CA ARG A 485 19.41 15.08 15.24
C ARG A 485 19.61 16.10 14.11
N TYR A 486 18.80 16.01 13.07
CA TYR A 486 18.98 16.79 11.83
C TYR A 486 18.00 17.97 11.71
N GLY A 487 16.95 17.98 12.53
CA GLY A 487 15.78 18.83 12.33
C GLY A 487 14.84 18.26 11.25
N ALA A 488 13.59 18.05 11.59
CA ALA A 488 12.61 17.46 10.66
C ALA A 488 12.42 18.29 9.39
N VAL A 489 12.57 19.64 9.45
CA VAL A 489 12.51 20.53 8.28
C VAL A 489 13.63 20.29 7.28
N ASN A 490 14.79 19.79 7.72
CA ASN A 490 15.94 19.47 6.88
C ASN A 490 15.85 18.06 6.28
N LEU A 491 14.91 17.26 6.73
CA LEU A 491 14.64 15.94 6.20
C LEU A 491 13.72 16.05 4.96
N HIS A 492 13.16 14.94 4.52
CA HIS A 492 12.36 14.93 3.30
C HIS A 492 11.07 15.76 3.43
N GLN A 493 10.96 16.86 2.67
CA GLN A 493 9.87 17.84 2.71
C GLN A 493 8.46 17.25 2.65
N GLN A 494 8.24 16.21 1.83
CA GLN A 494 6.91 15.61 1.68
C GLN A 494 6.33 15.07 2.99
N TYR A 495 7.19 14.55 3.90
CA TYR A 495 6.74 14.02 5.18
C TYR A 495 6.54 15.12 6.23
N PHE A 496 7.54 15.97 6.39
CA PHE A 496 7.59 16.90 7.52
C PHE A 496 7.03 18.31 7.22
N SER A 497 6.73 18.61 5.94
CA SER A 497 6.00 19.83 5.57
C SER A 497 4.62 19.48 5.02
N ASN A 498 4.53 18.75 3.90
CA ASN A 498 3.24 18.54 3.23
C ASN A 498 2.29 17.67 4.06
N PHE A 499 2.73 16.48 4.48
CA PHE A 499 1.87 15.59 5.27
C PHE A 499 1.64 16.10 6.70
N ALA A 500 2.61 16.82 7.28
CA ALA A 500 2.46 17.38 8.62
C ALA A 500 1.23 18.28 8.77
N ILE A 501 0.93 19.07 7.74
CA ILE A 501 -0.19 20.02 7.75
C ILE A 501 -1.48 19.46 7.15
N GLU A 502 -1.42 18.30 6.50
CA GLU A 502 -2.55 17.75 5.73
C GLU A 502 -3.87 17.65 6.52
N PRO A 503 -3.91 17.11 7.77
CA PRO A 503 -5.15 17.05 8.55
C PRO A 503 -5.73 18.44 8.82
N THR A 504 -4.87 19.40 9.13
CA THR A 504 -5.28 20.77 9.45
C THR A 504 -5.78 21.50 8.21
N VAL A 505 -5.03 21.43 7.11
CA VAL A 505 -5.43 22.03 5.82
C VAL A 505 -6.73 21.43 5.30
N PHE A 506 -6.90 20.10 5.43
CA PHE A 506 -8.16 19.44 5.09
C PHE A 506 -9.32 20.00 5.92
N ALA A 507 -9.16 20.09 7.23
CA ALA A 507 -10.20 20.61 8.12
C ALA A 507 -10.56 22.08 7.82
N VAL A 508 -9.55 22.96 7.66
CA VAL A 508 -9.75 24.38 7.35
C VAL A 508 -10.52 24.55 6.03
N ARG A 509 -10.09 23.88 4.96
CA ARG A 509 -10.77 23.97 3.65
C ARG A 509 -12.25 23.60 3.73
N GLN A 510 -12.59 22.64 4.57
CA GLN A 510 -13.97 22.21 4.73
C GLN A 510 -14.77 23.13 5.69
N LEU A 511 -14.11 23.77 6.65
CA LEU A 511 -14.74 24.77 7.52
C LEU A 511 -15.07 26.06 6.77
N ASP A 512 -14.23 26.43 5.79
CA ASP A 512 -14.47 27.60 4.92
C ASP A 512 -15.66 27.36 3.95
N ASN A 513 -15.95 26.08 3.63
CA ASN A 513 -17.04 25.67 2.76
C ASN A 513 -17.99 24.76 3.57
N LEU A 514 -18.94 25.34 4.28
CA LEU A 514 -19.93 24.60 5.10
C LEU A 514 -20.95 23.86 4.22
N ASP A 515 -20.47 23.10 3.25
CA ASP A 515 -21.30 22.38 2.32
C ASP A 515 -22.05 21.23 3.01
N GLY A 516 -23.31 21.06 2.64
CA GLY A 516 -24.09 19.88 3.00
C GLY A 516 -23.61 18.62 2.29
N ALA A 517 -24.37 17.54 2.40
CA ALA A 517 -24.08 16.30 1.68
C ALA A 517 -24.10 16.54 0.16
N ASP A 518 -23.05 16.03 -0.53
CA ASP A 518 -22.93 16.13 -1.99
C ASP A 518 -23.82 15.08 -2.68
N TRP A 519 -25.03 15.46 -3.07
CA TRP A 519 -25.94 14.58 -3.79
C TRP A 519 -25.41 14.17 -5.16
N SER A 520 -24.62 15.01 -5.83
CA SER A 520 -23.98 14.65 -7.09
C SER A 520 -22.92 13.58 -6.87
N GLY A 521 -22.18 13.66 -5.77
CA GLY A 521 -21.26 12.61 -5.32
C GLY A 521 -21.96 11.28 -5.05
N TRP A 522 -23.11 11.30 -4.37
CA TRP A 522 -23.93 10.10 -4.17
C TRP A 522 -24.41 9.48 -5.48
N LEU A 523 -24.86 10.30 -6.45
CA LEU A 523 -25.26 9.82 -7.76
C LEU A 523 -24.11 9.17 -8.52
N ARG A 524 -22.91 9.77 -8.47
CA ARG A 524 -21.69 9.22 -9.09
C ARG A 524 -21.24 7.93 -8.40
N LEU A 525 -21.31 7.86 -7.07
CA LEU A 525 -21.04 6.65 -6.30
C LEU A 525 -21.99 5.52 -6.71
N GLY A 526 -23.29 5.81 -6.78
CA GLY A 526 -24.30 4.87 -7.27
C GLY A 526 -24.06 4.44 -8.72
N GLY A 527 -23.70 5.40 -9.60
CA GLY A 527 -23.36 5.15 -10.99
C GLY A 527 -22.15 4.23 -11.15
N GLY A 528 -21.07 4.49 -10.40
CA GLY A 528 -19.89 3.63 -10.37
C GLY A 528 -20.19 2.21 -9.88
N GLY A 529 -21.03 2.10 -8.85
CA GLY A 529 -21.53 0.81 -8.37
C GLY A 529 -22.37 0.08 -9.42
N ALA A 530 -23.26 0.78 -10.12
CA ALA A 530 -24.10 0.20 -11.19
C ALA A 530 -23.25 -0.31 -12.36
N VAL A 531 -22.26 0.46 -12.82
CA VAL A 531 -21.32 0.04 -13.87
C VAL A 531 -20.55 -1.20 -13.42
N MET A 532 -20.05 -1.21 -12.19
CA MET A 532 -19.33 -2.38 -11.64
C MET A 532 -20.22 -3.63 -11.60
N ALA A 533 -21.46 -3.49 -11.13
CA ALA A 533 -22.44 -4.58 -11.11
C ALA A 533 -22.75 -5.09 -12.52
N ALA A 534 -22.94 -4.18 -13.48
CA ALA A 534 -23.17 -4.53 -14.88
C ALA A 534 -21.99 -5.28 -15.49
N LEU A 535 -20.73 -4.86 -15.22
CA LEU A 535 -19.53 -5.56 -15.68
C LEU A 535 -19.41 -6.96 -15.06
N MET A 536 -19.73 -7.11 -13.76
CA MET A 536 -19.75 -8.40 -13.09
C MET A 536 -20.82 -9.33 -13.67
N TYR A 537 -22.02 -8.80 -13.91
CA TYR A 537 -23.11 -9.53 -14.55
C TYR A 537 -22.74 -9.95 -15.97
N ALA A 538 -22.23 -9.03 -16.79
CA ALA A 538 -21.81 -9.32 -18.16
C ALA A 538 -20.76 -10.44 -18.20
N ARG A 539 -19.74 -10.38 -17.32
CA ARG A 539 -18.71 -11.41 -17.22
C ARG A 539 -19.26 -12.77 -16.78
N SER A 540 -20.28 -12.79 -15.92
CA SER A 540 -20.89 -14.06 -15.46
C SER A 540 -21.83 -14.68 -16.51
N ARG A 541 -22.45 -13.84 -17.37
CA ARG A 541 -23.47 -14.28 -18.33
C ARG A 541 -22.92 -14.55 -19.72
N PHE A 542 -21.94 -13.73 -20.19
CA PHE A 542 -21.44 -13.76 -21.57
C PHE A 542 -20.00 -14.30 -21.59
N TYR A 543 -19.78 -15.49 -22.15
CA TYR A 543 -18.45 -16.11 -22.26
C TYR A 543 -17.49 -15.34 -23.16
N TRP A 544 -18.01 -14.56 -24.13
CA TRP A 544 -17.22 -13.74 -25.05
C TRP A 544 -16.83 -12.37 -24.48
N TRP A 545 -17.31 -12.02 -23.27
CA TRP A 545 -17.07 -10.72 -22.65
C TRP A 545 -15.58 -10.53 -22.30
N PRO A 546 -14.87 -9.55 -22.93
CA PRO A 546 -13.42 -9.46 -22.79
C PRO A 546 -12.98 -8.68 -21.55
N PHE A 547 -13.89 -7.94 -20.91
CA PHE A 547 -13.50 -7.02 -19.84
C PHE A 547 -13.68 -7.63 -18.44
N HIS A 548 -12.64 -7.41 -17.62
CA HIS A 548 -12.64 -7.78 -16.21
C HIS A 548 -13.11 -6.62 -15.34
N PRO A 549 -14.07 -6.79 -14.41
CA PRO A 549 -14.60 -5.72 -13.57
C PRO A 549 -13.54 -4.96 -12.77
N LEU A 550 -12.50 -5.66 -12.28
CA LEU A 550 -11.39 -5.04 -11.54
C LEU A 550 -10.65 -3.96 -12.32
N GLY A 551 -10.59 -4.06 -13.66
CA GLY A 551 -10.00 -3.02 -14.49
C GLY A 551 -10.69 -1.67 -14.29
N PHE A 552 -12.02 -1.65 -14.21
CA PHE A 552 -12.79 -0.45 -13.92
C PHE A 552 -12.56 0.08 -12.51
N ALA A 553 -12.55 -0.80 -11.49
CA ALA A 553 -12.32 -0.41 -10.11
C ALA A 553 -10.89 0.11 -9.81
N THR A 554 -9.93 -0.11 -10.70
CA THR A 554 -8.52 0.31 -10.53
C THR A 554 -8.10 1.47 -11.43
N SER A 555 -8.85 1.75 -12.49
CA SER A 555 -8.46 2.68 -13.55
C SER A 555 -8.42 4.15 -13.13
N MET A 556 -9.15 4.52 -12.09
CA MET A 556 -9.37 5.92 -11.69
C MET A 556 -8.42 6.42 -10.60
N GLY A 557 -7.51 5.57 -10.09
CA GLY A 557 -6.51 5.98 -9.12
C GLY A 557 -5.38 6.77 -9.79
N TRP A 558 -4.89 7.83 -9.15
CA TRP A 558 -3.82 8.68 -9.68
C TRP A 558 -2.54 7.92 -10.06
N VAL A 559 -2.26 6.81 -9.41
CA VAL A 559 -1.11 5.94 -9.72
C VAL A 559 -1.21 5.38 -11.14
N MET A 560 -2.44 5.16 -11.63
CA MET A 560 -2.67 4.57 -12.95
C MET A 560 -2.08 5.43 -14.06
N ASN A 561 -2.08 6.76 -13.93
CA ASN A 561 -1.41 7.68 -14.85
C ASN A 561 0.09 7.33 -15.06
N THR A 562 0.74 6.82 -14.03
CA THR A 562 2.17 6.46 -14.10
C THR A 562 2.41 5.05 -14.64
N ILE A 563 1.49 4.11 -14.40
CA ILE A 563 1.73 2.68 -14.65
C ILE A 563 0.99 2.09 -15.87
N TRP A 564 -0.03 2.75 -16.37
CA TRP A 564 -0.90 2.22 -17.43
C TRP A 564 -0.14 1.75 -18.68
N PHE A 565 0.89 2.50 -19.09
CA PHE A 565 1.69 2.16 -20.28
C PHE A 565 2.52 0.89 -20.07
N SER A 566 3.09 0.71 -18.88
CA SER A 566 3.78 -0.53 -18.51
C SER A 566 2.82 -1.72 -18.50
N VAL A 567 1.56 -1.52 -18.05
CA VAL A 567 0.50 -2.54 -18.09
C VAL A 567 0.11 -2.88 -19.53
N PHE A 568 -0.09 -1.87 -20.37
CA PHE A 568 -0.35 -2.05 -21.80
C PHE A 568 0.77 -2.83 -22.50
N LEU A 569 2.03 -2.45 -22.25
CA LEU A 569 3.20 -3.09 -22.85
C LEU A 569 3.31 -4.56 -22.40
N ALA A 570 3.09 -4.85 -21.11
CA ALA A 570 3.06 -6.22 -20.60
C ALA A 570 1.97 -7.08 -21.27
N TRP A 571 0.78 -6.50 -21.44
CA TRP A 571 -0.33 -7.15 -22.14
C TRP A 571 0.03 -7.45 -23.59
N ALA A 572 0.54 -6.47 -24.33
CA ALA A 572 0.92 -6.62 -25.73
C ALA A 572 2.02 -7.67 -25.92
N LEU A 573 3.08 -7.63 -25.09
CA LEU A 573 4.16 -8.61 -25.11
C LEU A 573 3.67 -10.02 -24.79
N LYS A 574 2.81 -10.16 -23.76
CA LYS A 574 2.21 -11.44 -23.41
C LYS A 574 1.35 -12.00 -24.53
N LEU A 575 0.52 -11.17 -25.15
CA LEU A 575 -0.34 -11.58 -26.27
C LEU A 575 0.51 -12.05 -27.44
N SER A 576 1.57 -11.32 -27.80
CA SER A 576 2.50 -11.67 -28.86
C SER A 576 3.22 -13.01 -28.58
N VAL A 577 3.76 -13.19 -27.37
CA VAL A 577 4.41 -14.46 -26.96
C VAL A 577 3.44 -15.64 -27.01
N MET A 578 2.20 -15.46 -26.52
CA MET A 578 1.19 -16.51 -26.56
C MET A 578 0.75 -16.86 -27.96
N ARG A 579 0.57 -15.84 -28.84
CA ARG A 579 0.11 -16.03 -30.21
C ARG A 579 1.15 -16.71 -31.10
N PHE A 580 2.42 -16.30 -31.00
CA PHE A 580 3.50 -16.80 -31.88
C PHE A 580 4.32 -17.94 -31.24
N GLY A 581 4.47 -17.95 -29.91
CA GLY A 581 5.31 -18.91 -29.21
C GLY A 581 4.56 -19.98 -28.42
N GLY A 582 3.27 -19.81 -28.22
CA GLY A 582 2.44 -20.71 -27.45
C GLY A 582 2.78 -20.76 -25.96
N ILE A 583 2.15 -21.72 -25.24
CA ILE A 583 2.24 -21.83 -23.76
C ILE A 583 3.68 -22.14 -23.29
N LYS A 584 4.45 -22.92 -24.04
CA LYS A 584 5.85 -23.27 -23.69
C LYS A 584 6.75 -22.04 -23.68
N SER A 585 6.59 -21.14 -24.63
CA SER A 585 7.33 -19.88 -24.70
C SER A 585 6.91 -18.93 -23.59
N TYR A 586 5.63 -18.90 -23.25
CA TYR A 586 5.12 -18.14 -22.10
C TYR A 586 5.72 -18.63 -20.78
N GLU A 587 5.73 -19.94 -20.52
CA GLU A 587 6.32 -20.50 -19.30
C GLU A 587 7.82 -20.21 -19.17
N ARG A 588 8.57 -20.21 -20.27
CA ARG A 588 9.99 -19.82 -20.30
C ARG A 588 10.16 -18.31 -20.08
N SER A 589 9.36 -17.48 -20.73
CA SER A 589 9.45 -16.02 -20.64
C SER A 589 9.08 -15.48 -19.26
N LYS A 590 8.27 -16.18 -18.47
CA LYS A 590 7.97 -15.80 -17.06
C LYS A 590 9.25 -15.52 -16.25
N TYR A 591 10.30 -16.35 -16.43
CA TYR A 591 11.55 -16.15 -15.70
C TYR A 591 12.24 -14.83 -16.09
N PHE A 592 12.17 -14.45 -17.36
CA PHE A 592 12.68 -13.16 -17.82
C PHE A 592 11.94 -11.98 -17.17
N PHE A 593 10.60 -12.02 -17.13
CA PHE A 593 9.80 -10.95 -16.53
C PHE A 593 9.89 -10.91 -15.01
N MET A 594 10.03 -12.05 -14.34
CA MET A 594 10.39 -12.11 -12.92
C MET A 594 11.79 -11.52 -12.69
N GLY A 595 12.73 -11.75 -13.60
CA GLY A 595 14.05 -11.12 -13.59
C GLY A 595 13.97 -9.61 -13.73
N LEU A 596 13.13 -9.06 -14.63
CA LEU A 596 12.89 -7.62 -14.78
C LEU A 596 12.39 -7.00 -13.46
N ALA A 597 11.38 -7.62 -12.84
CA ALA A 597 10.86 -7.13 -11.56
C ALA A 597 11.93 -7.14 -10.46
N LEU A 598 12.67 -8.24 -10.34
CA LEU A 598 13.73 -8.37 -9.36
C LEU A 598 14.88 -7.40 -9.62
N GLY A 599 15.28 -7.22 -10.89
CA GLY A 599 16.33 -6.31 -11.30
C GLY A 599 16.05 -4.84 -10.97
N GLN A 600 14.79 -4.41 -11.11
CA GLN A 600 14.37 -3.07 -10.70
C GLN A 600 14.54 -2.85 -9.19
N VAL A 601 14.17 -3.84 -8.40
CA VAL A 601 14.30 -3.79 -6.93
C VAL A 601 15.77 -3.87 -6.52
N VAL A 602 16.53 -4.78 -7.12
CA VAL A 602 17.96 -4.98 -6.81
C VAL A 602 18.78 -3.75 -7.18
N SER A 603 18.55 -3.15 -8.36
CA SER A 603 19.23 -1.92 -8.75
C SER A 603 18.91 -0.77 -7.77
N GLY A 604 17.63 -0.62 -7.38
CA GLY A 604 17.24 0.37 -6.39
C GLY A 604 17.89 0.16 -5.03
N GLY A 605 18.02 -1.11 -4.58
CA GLY A 605 18.68 -1.45 -3.32
C GLY A 605 20.18 -1.22 -3.34
N ILE A 606 20.86 -1.62 -4.42
CA ILE A 606 22.31 -1.43 -4.58
C ILE A 606 22.65 0.07 -4.59
N TRP A 607 21.96 0.85 -5.41
CA TRP A 607 22.22 2.28 -5.49
C TRP A 607 21.86 3.03 -4.22
N LEU A 608 20.79 2.63 -3.49
CA LEU A 608 20.51 3.19 -2.18
C LEU A 608 21.65 2.95 -1.18
N VAL A 609 22.29 1.78 -1.21
CA VAL A 609 23.46 1.50 -0.36
C VAL A 609 24.66 2.34 -0.79
N ILE A 610 24.93 2.47 -2.11
CA ILE A 610 26.01 3.31 -2.64
C ILE A 610 25.78 4.77 -2.26
N ASP A 611 24.59 5.31 -2.48
CA ASP A 611 24.21 6.69 -2.11
C ASP A 611 24.40 6.94 -0.61
N GLY A 612 24.03 5.95 0.24
CA GLY A 612 24.25 6.00 1.69
C GLY A 612 25.73 6.02 2.10
N LEU A 613 26.59 5.33 1.37
CA LEU A 613 28.05 5.30 1.61
C LEU A 613 28.77 6.54 1.08
N THR A 614 28.31 7.09 -0.05
CA THR A 614 28.91 8.25 -0.70
C THR A 614 28.35 9.59 -0.20
N GLY A 615 27.20 9.55 0.51
CA GLY A 615 26.51 10.75 1.00
C GLY A 615 25.76 11.54 -0.08
N VAL A 616 25.55 10.96 -1.27
CA VAL A 616 24.80 11.60 -2.36
C VAL A 616 23.31 11.56 -2.03
N VAL A 617 22.67 12.73 -2.13
CA VAL A 617 21.27 12.94 -1.77
C VAL A 617 20.41 13.15 -3.02
N GLY A 618 19.17 12.63 -3.01
CA GLY A 618 18.17 12.91 -4.04
C GLY A 618 18.20 11.99 -5.25
N HIS A 619 19.12 11.05 -5.35
CA HIS A 619 19.13 10.05 -6.41
C HIS A 619 17.99 9.04 -6.20
N ARG A 620 17.03 8.99 -7.14
CA ARG A 620 15.81 8.17 -7.01
C ARG A 620 15.61 7.24 -8.18
N ILE A 621 15.70 5.95 -7.92
CA ILE A 621 15.22 4.91 -8.83
C ILE A 621 13.75 4.61 -8.47
N ARG A 622 12.83 4.75 -9.43
CA ARG A 622 11.41 4.49 -9.19
C ARG A 622 11.15 2.98 -9.17
N VAL A 623 10.84 2.45 -7.98
CA VAL A 623 10.49 1.04 -7.75
C VAL A 623 8.97 0.81 -7.64
N TYR A 624 8.15 1.79 -8.09
CA TYR A 624 6.68 1.73 -8.07
C TYR A 624 6.07 2.61 -9.15
#